data_fa0efd76a4294170eeb62ab8b41d8ec0
#
_entry.id   fa0efd76a4294170eeb62ab8b41d8ec0
#
_cell.length_a   1.000
_cell.length_b   1.000
_cell.length_c   1.000
_cell.angle_alpha   90.00
_cell.angle_beta   90.00
_cell.angle_gamma   90.00
#
_symmetry.space_group_name_H-M   'P 1'
#
loop_
_entity.id
_entity.type
_entity.pdbx_description
1 polymer ?
#
loop_
_entity_poly.entity_id
_entity_poly.type
_entity_poly.pdbx_seq_one_letter_code
_entity_poly.pdbx_strand_id
1 'polypeptide(L)'
;MPFLRVRNIIVLFSLSIIGLSGCTTEQQAEEKQLAPRYVKLATVTDVPNLDEFSFPAVVSAVKTVNLSFEVSGRLVQMDLVTGSDIQENKLLATIDRKPFQRRVDESKTRLQQAQRELSRIEKMFAQNLVAQSNFDSAKTSYELAVIDLKKAEQDLSYTQLYAPFDAKVSQRLVENNSFVSAGTPIARLQDVSKIYFNINVPERLLTANIGRGIKQASASLATDQSQWFPVQYVEHSTQPDPVSQTYEVVFAMEPREALPLTPGARAVVKVALQGSTFPEGLIVPVKSLVGKEDTGFSVWVYDEDKQTVALQSVTVKHIQDDFAVVDNALEVGQKVVAAGATKMRANLKVLPYKGEM
;
A
#
# COMPACT_ATOMS: atom_id res chain seq x y z
N MET A 1 8.18 0.02 101.29
CA MET A 1 8.26 1.15 102.20
C MET A 1 7.83 2.40 101.50
N PRO A 2 7.12 3.28 102.12
CA PRO A 2 5.83 3.12 102.77
C PRO A 2 4.84 4.25 102.40
N PHE A 3 3.60 4.02 102.78
CA PHE A 3 2.69 4.93 103.49
C PHE A 3 2.08 6.10 102.72
N LEU A 4 0.89 6.47 102.87
CA LEU A 4 -0.23 6.23 103.77
C LEU A 4 -1.34 7.24 103.49
N ARG A 5 -2.54 6.80 103.60
CA ARG A 5 -3.71 7.30 104.31
C ARG A 5 -4.59 8.35 103.62
N VAL A 6 -5.84 7.92 103.34
CA VAL A 6 -7.00 8.03 104.25
C VAL A 6 -7.58 9.45 104.25
N ARG A 7 -8.86 9.77 103.98
CA ARG A 7 -10.02 9.42 104.78
C ARG A 7 -11.29 10.16 104.29
N ASN A 8 -12.38 9.42 104.14
CA ASN A 8 -13.75 9.71 104.57
C ASN A 8 -14.35 11.12 104.43
N ILE A 9 -15.63 11.19 103.98
CA ILE A 9 -16.88 11.41 104.74
C ILE A 9 -17.99 11.63 103.72
N ILE A 10 -18.96 10.71 103.49
CA ILE A 10 -20.34 10.58 103.99
C ILE A 10 -21.10 11.92 104.13
N VAL A 11 -22.25 12.02 103.42
CA VAL A 11 -23.59 12.36 103.96
C VAL A 11 -24.54 12.69 102.81
N LEU A 12 -25.45 11.80 102.48
CA LEU A 12 -26.91 11.81 102.68
C LEU A 12 -27.78 12.70 101.79
N PHE A 13 -28.66 11.97 101.06
CA PHE A 13 -30.13 12.13 101.01
C PHE A 13 -30.74 13.28 100.23
N SER A 14 -31.44 13.02 99.12
CA SER A 14 -32.91 12.86 98.97
C SER A 14 -33.35 12.78 97.53
N LEU A 15 -33.95 11.76 97.20
CA LEU A 15 -35.32 11.51 96.73
C LEU A 15 -35.94 12.63 95.91
N SER A 16 -36.11 12.41 94.53
CA SER A 16 -37.33 12.76 93.83
C SER A 16 -37.46 11.96 92.52
N ILE A 17 -38.44 11.14 92.46
CA ILE A 17 -39.02 10.43 91.34
C ILE A 17 -39.77 11.47 90.50
N ILE A 18 -39.68 11.51 89.18
CA ILE A 18 -40.73 11.82 88.19
C ILE A 18 -40.21 11.64 86.74
N GLY A 19 -40.94 10.83 85.95
CA GLY A 19 -41.17 11.04 84.50
C GLY A 19 -40.40 10.19 83.52
N LEU A 20 -40.86 8.94 83.25
CA LEU A 20 -40.68 8.29 81.96
C LEU A 20 -41.36 9.11 80.85
N SER A 21 -40.56 9.55 79.87
CA SER A 21 -41.06 9.81 78.51
C SER A 21 -39.99 9.38 77.53
N GLY A 22 -40.14 8.18 77.04
CA GLY A 22 -39.34 7.69 75.93
C GLY A 22 -39.69 8.44 74.64
N CYS A 23 -38.70 9.19 74.12
CA CYS A 23 -38.68 9.58 72.69
C CYS A 23 -37.65 8.71 72.01
N THR A 24 -38.13 7.66 71.33
CA THR A 24 -37.39 6.99 70.28
C THR A 24 -37.27 7.93 69.12
N THR A 25 -36.14 8.64 69.02
CA THR A 25 -35.79 9.33 67.80
C THR A 25 -35.28 8.28 66.83
N GLU A 26 -36.14 7.84 65.90
CA GLU A 26 -35.75 7.20 64.67
C GLU A 26 -34.77 8.17 63.97
N GLN A 27 -33.48 7.89 64.07
CA GLN A 27 -32.50 8.48 63.18
C GLN A 27 -32.80 7.92 61.77
N GLN A 28 -33.65 8.64 61.03
CA GLN A 28 -33.63 8.52 59.55
C GLN A 28 -32.18 8.77 59.16
N ALA A 29 -31.53 7.71 58.72
CA ALA A 29 -30.26 7.81 58.01
C ALA A 29 -30.50 8.69 56.79
N GLU A 30 -30.18 9.97 56.94
CA GLU A 30 -30.10 10.91 55.81
C GLU A 30 -29.13 10.28 54.81
N GLU A 31 -29.65 9.73 53.76
CA GLU A 31 -28.89 9.19 52.63
C GLU A 31 -28.09 10.37 52.06
N LYS A 32 -26.85 10.51 52.52
CA LYS A 32 -25.92 11.53 52.14
C LYS A 32 -25.78 11.48 50.63
N GLN A 33 -26.55 12.26 49.91
CA GLN A 33 -26.44 12.37 48.46
C GLN A 33 -25.03 12.79 48.15
N LEU A 34 -24.20 11.81 47.78
CA LEU A 34 -22.84 12.02 47.34
C LEU A 34 -22.89 12.97 46.14
N ALA A 35 -22.14 14.07 46.21
CA ALA A 35 -22.03 15.01 45.07
C ALA A 35 -21.70 14.27 43.79
N PRO A 36 -22.37 14.62 42.68
CA PRO A 36 -22.16 13.94 41.40
C PRO A 36 -20.67 14.01 41.03
N ARG A 37 -20.13 12.88 40.56
CA ARG A 37 -18.71 12.83 40.15
C ARG A 37 -18.61 13.06 38.63
N TYR A 38 -17.62 13.86 38.26
CA TYR A 38 -17.29 14.02 36.83
C TYR A 38 -16.48 12.82 36.33
N VAL A 39 -16.91 12.23 35.21
CA VAL A 39 -16.26 11.07 34.59
C VAL A 39 -16.03 11.33 33.11
N LYS A 40 -14.92 10.81 32.58
CA LYS A 40 -14.71 10.78 31.14
C LYS A 40 -15.44 9.56 30.58
N LEU A 41 -16.32 9.79 29.62
CA LEU A 41 -17.05 8.74 28.92
C LEU A 41 -16.35 8.41 27.59
N ALA A 42 -16.44 7.17 27.18
CA ALA A 42 -16.09 6.71 25.84
C ALA A 42 -17.27 5.98 25.24
N THR A 43 -17.48 6.13 23.95
CA THR A 43 -18.51 5.41 23.23
C THR A 43 -18.02 4.03 22.84
N VAL A 44 -18.84 3.03 23.05
CA VAL A 44 -18.60 1.66 22.59
C VAL A 44 -18.78 1.62 21.07
N THR A 45 -17.79 1.10 20.39
CA THR A 45 -17.80 0.98 18.91
C THR A 45 -17.52 -0.45 18.49
N ASP A 46 -17.94 -0.80 17.29
CA ASP A 46 -17.49 -2.05 16.65
C ASP A 46 -15.97 -2.07 16.53
N VAL A 47 -15.41 -3.25 16.43
CA VAL A 47 -14.00 -3.42 16.05
C VAL A 47 -13.84 -2.76 14.68
N PRO A 48 -13.11 -1.62 14.58
CA PRO A 48 -12.85 -1.02 13.28
C PRO A 48 -12.13 -2.05 12.41
N ASN A 49 -12.22 -1.89 11.10
CA ASN A 49 -11.48 -2.73 10.15
C ASN A 49 -9.96 -2.51 10.36
N LEU A 50 -9.44 -2.99 11.50
CA LEU A 50 -8.00 -2.95 11.84
C LEU A 50 -7.16 -3.79 10.88
N ASP A 51 -7.80 -4.57 10.03
CA ASP A 51 -7.21 -5.31 8.92
C ASP A 51 -7.17 -4.49 7.61
N GLU A 52 -7.53 -3.21 7.65
CA GLU A 52 -7.37 -2.27 6.54
C GLU A 52 -6.09 -1.45 6.75
N PHE A 53 -5.15 -1.63 5.83
CA PHE A 53 -3.88 -0.90 5.80
C PHE A 53 -3.92 0.17 4.72
N SER A 54 -3.40 1.34 5.05
CA SER A 54 -3.31 2.47 4.12
C SER A 54 -1.84 2.75 3.80
N PHE A 55 -1.49 2.76 2.53
CA PHE A 55 -0.12 2.98 2.05
C PHE A 55 -0.07 4.16 1.08
N PRO A 56 0.94 5.03 1.20
CA PRO A 56 1.25 5.97 0.15
C PRO A 56 1.67 5.22 -1.11
N ALA A 57 1.20 5.67 -2.26
CA ALA A 57 1.46 5.06 -3.56
C ALA A 57 1.98 6.08 -4.56
N VAL A 58 2.77 5.59 -5.51
CA VAL A 58 3.18 6.34 -6.69
C VAL A 58 2.54 5.69 -7.91
N VAL A 59 1.88 6.52 -8.71
CA VAL A 59 1.29 6.06 -9.98
C VAL A 59 2.40 5.83 -11.00
N SER A 60 2.36 4.69 -11.70
CA SER A 60 3.28 4.38 -12.79
C SER A 60 2.56 3.86 -14.03
N ALA A 61 3.23 3.90 -15.17
CA ALA A 61 2.83 3.20 -16.37
C ALA A 61 3.14 1.70 -16.22
N VAL A 62 2.48 0.85 -17.00
CA VAL A 62 2.78 -0.60 -17.05
C VAL A 62 4.24 -0.85 -17.35
N LYS A 63 4.78 -0.12 -18.32
CA LYS A 63 6.21 -0.10 -18.64
C LYS A 63 6.63 1.25 -19.22
N THR A 64 7.89 1.56 -19.06
CA THR A 64 8.52 2.74 -19.67
C THR A 64 9.72 2.29 -20.48
N VAL A 65 9.77 2.63 -21.75
CA VAL A 65 10.82 2.21 -22.68
C VAL A 65 11.50 3.44 -23.29
N ASN A 66 12.82 3.43 -23.27
CA ASN A 66 13.62 4.40 -24.00
C ASN A 66 13.83 3.88 -25.43
N LEU A 67 13.39 4.65 -26.42
CA LEU A 67 13.60 4.33 -27.83
C LEU A 67 14.98 4.80 -28.27
N SER A 68 15.72 3.94 -28.93
CA SER A 68 17.02 4.23 -29.55
C SER A 68 17.16 3.51 -30.89
N PHE A 69 17.98 4.04 -31.79
CA PHE A 69 18.37 3.32 -33.00
C PHE A 69 19.51 2.35 -32.69
N GLU A 70 19.52 1.22 -33.42
CA GLU A 70 20.61 0.23 -33.36
C GLU A 70 21.82 0.64 -34.21
N VAL A 71 21.67 1.65 -35.09
CA VAL A 71 22.71 2.18 -35.96
C VAL A 71 22.81 3.69 -35.83
N SER A 72 24.01 4.23 -36.04
CA SER A 72 24.25 5.67 -35.95
C SER A 72 23.94 6.38 -37.27
N GLY A 73 23.38 7.59 -37.18
CA GLY A 73 23.09 8.39 -38.38
C GLY A 73 22.44 9.74 -38.08
N ARG A 74 22.19 10.51 -39.10
CA ARG A 74 21.48 11.78 -39.00
C ARG A 74 19.97 11.54 -39.03
N LEU A 75 19.28 12.05 -38.02
CA LEU A 75 17.82 12.00 -37.93
C LEU A 75 17.22 12.90 -39.03
N VAL A 76 16.40 12.34 -39.92
CA VAL A 76 15.77 13.09 -41.02
C VAL A 76 14.28 13.30 -40.83
N GLN A 77 13.63 12.44 -40.04
CA GLN A 77 12.22 12.55 -39.72
C GLN A 77 11.97 12.00 -38.31
N MET A 78 11.17 12.74 -37.53
CA MET A 78 10.68 12.28 -36.24
C MET A 78 9.30 12.87 -35.99
N ASP A 79 8.28 12.01 -35.98
CA ASP A 79 6.87 12.35 -35.77
C ASP A 79 6.45 12.04 -34.33
N LEU A 80 7.18 12.59 -33.35
CA LEU A 80 6.94 12.39 -31.93
C LEU A 80 6.57 13.71 -31.26
N VAL A 81 5.33 13.79 -30.78
CA VAL A 81 4.85 14.92 -29.96
C VAL A 81 4.69 14.45 -28.53
N THR A 82 5.34 15.11 -27.58
CA THR A 82 5.21 14.78 -26.15
C THR A 82 3.75 14.87 -25.72
N GLY A 83 3.25 13.84 -25.02
CA GLY A 83 1.87 13.72 -24.60
C GLY A 83 0.92 13.07 -25.60
N SER A 84 1.35 12.84 -26.86
CA SER A 84 0.49 12.19 -27.87
C SER A 84 0.44 10.67 -27.68
N ASP A 85 -0.69 10.08 -28.10
CA ASP A 85 -0.88 8.65 -28.15
C ASP A 85 -0.36 8.11 -29.49
N ILE A 86 0.25 6.94 -29.45
CA ILE A 86 0.88 6.26 -30.58
C ILE A 86 0.38 4.83 -30.62
N GLN A 87 0.01 4.36 -31.82
CA GLN A 87 -0.36 2.97 -32.06
C GLN A 87 0.88 2.11 -32.29
N GLU A 88 0.79 0.84 -31.92
CA GLU A 88 1.80 -0.17 -32.21
C GLU A 88 2.14 -0.21 -33.72
N ASN A 89 3.40 -0.47 -34.06
CA ASN A 89 3.93 -0.54 -35.43
C ASN A 89 3.88 0.78 -36.23
N LYS A 90 3.50 1.92 -35.63
CA LYS A 90 3.61 3.23 -36.28
C LYS A 90 5.08 3.61 -36.43
N LEU A 91 5.47 4.12 -37.60
CA LEU A 91 6.78 4.68 -37.84
C LEU A 91 6.93 5.99 -37.05
N LEU A 92 7.94 6.04 -36.18
CA LEU A 92 8.19 7.15 -35.23
C LEU A 92 9.31 8.06 -35.65
N ALA A 93 10.38 7.47 -36.17
CA ALA A 93 11.58 8.22 -36.57
C ALA A 93 12.35 7.46 -37.66
N THR A 94 13.09 8.21 -38.46
CA THR A 94 13.94 7.69 -39.54
C THR A 94 15.25 8.44 -39.56
N ILE A 95 16.36 7.73 -39.63
CA ILE A 95 17.68 8.29 -39.92
C ILE A 95 17.96 8.21 -41.43
N ASP A 96 18.95 8.94 -41.92
CA ASP A 96 19.30 8.94 -43.36
C ASP A 96 19.61 7.52 -43.85
N ARG A 97 18.75 6.99 -44.68
CA ARG A 97 18.82 5.64 -45.22
C ARG A 97 19.80 5.48 -46.38
N LYS A 98 20.14 6.58 -47.05
CA LYS A 98 20.96 6.54 -48.30
C LYS A 98 22.30 5.84 -48.14
N PRO A 99 23.10 6.07 -47.05
CA PRO A 99 24.35 5.34 -46.84
C PRO A 99 24.14 3.82 -46.67
N PHE A 100 23.07 3.41 -45.99
CA PHE A 100 22.76 2.01 -45.73
C PHE A 100 22.25 1.32 -47.00
N GLN A 101 21.41 2.00 -47.76
CA GLN A 101 20.95 1.48 -49.07
C GLN A 101 22.12 1.21 -50.00
N ARG A 102 23.08 2.17 -50.12
CA ARG A 102 24.28 1.94 -50.94
C ARG A 102 25.07 0.72 -50.47
N ARG A 103 25.18 0.47 -49.16
CA ARG A 103 25.87 -0.71 -48.59
C ARG A 103 25.15 -2.02 -48.96
N VAL A 104 23.81 -2.02 -48.95
CA VAL A 104 23.01 -3.16 -49.43
C VAL A 104 23.28 -3.42 -50.91
N ASP A 105 23.26 -2.38 -51.75
CA ASP A 105 23.50 -2.51 -53.20
C ASP A 105 24.92 -3.03 -53.52
N GLU A 106 25.92 -2.56 -52.72
CA GLU A 106 27.30 -3.04 -52.84
C GLU A 106 27.43 -4.51 -52.43
N SER A 107 26.86 -4.91 -51.28
CA SER A 107 26.89 -6.30 -50.82
C SER A 107 26.14 -7.22 -51.73
N LYS A 108 25.01 -6.77 -52.31
CA LYS A 108 24.26 -7.51 -53.32
C LYS A 108 25.09 -7.77 -54.60
N THR A 109 25.86 -6.77 -55.04
CA THR A 109 26.75 -6.90 -56.21
C THR A 109 27.88 -7.90 -55.92
N ARG A 110 28.48 -7.84 -54.70
CA ARG A 110 29.51 -8.81 -54.27
C ARG A 110 28.93 -10.24 -54.22
N LEU A 111 27.74 -10.39 -53.67
CA LEU A 111 27.07 -11.72 -53.69
C LEU A 111 26.86 -12.27 -55.10
N GLN A 112 26.38 -11.43 -56.01
CA GLN A 112 26.21 -11.84 -57.42
C GLN A 112 27.53 -12.25 -58.06
N GLN A 113 28.64 -11.56 -57.74
CA GLN A 113 29.96 -11.92 -58.23
C GLN A 113 30.41 -13.26 -57.66
N ALA A 114 30.32 -13.48 -56.35
CA ALA A 114 30.69 -14.73 -55.66
C ALA A 114 29.85 -15.91 -56.16
N GLN A 115 28.55 -15.69 -56.40
CA GLN A 115 27.63 -16.71 -56.94
C GLN A 115 28.03 -17.15 -58.38
N ARG A 116 28.38 -16.18 -59.23
CA ARG A 116 28.87 -16.52 -60.61
C ARG A 116 30.18 -17.29 -60.54
N GLU A 117 31.09 -16.90 -59.65
CA GLU A 117 32.36 -17.58 -59.50
C GLU A 117 32.18 -19.01 -58.98
N LEU A 118 31.36 -19.19 -57.92
CA LEU A 118 31.03 -20.53 -57.41
C LEU A 118 30.45 -21.42 -58.50
N SER A 119 29.44 -20.91 -59.27
CA SER A 119 28.84 -21.69 -60.36
C SER A 119 29.84 -22.08 -61.45
N ARG A 120 30.81 -21.19 -61.76
CA ARG A 120 31.88 -21.50 -62.72
C ARG A 120 32.81 -22.57 -62.17
N ILE A 121 33.28 -22.47 -60.93
CA ILE A 121 34.16 -23.43 -60.29
C ILE A 121 33.47 -24.79 -60.07
N GLU A 122 32.19 -24.81 -59.73
CA GLU A 122 31.39 -26.01 -59.54
C GLU A 122 31.30 -26.82 -60.85
N LYS A 123 31.09 -26.16 -62.03
CA LYS A 123 31.10 -26.81 -63.33
C LYS A 123 32.47 -27.37 -63.68
N MET A 124 33.55 -26.66 -63.36
CA MET A 124 34.92 -27.16 -63.61
C MET A 124 35.30 -28.28 -62.66
N PHE A 125 34.86 -28.26 -61.41
CA PHE A 125 35.07 -29.30 -60.42
C PHE A 125 34.35 -30.61 -60.80
N ALA A 126 33.10 -30.52 -61.31
CA ALA A 126 32.35 -31.64 -61.81
C ALA A 126 33.05 -32.34 -63.04
N GLN A 127 33.90 -31.61 -63.77
CA GLN A 127 34.73 -32.14 -64.87
C GLN A 127 36.15 -32.51 -64.40
N ASN A 128 36.44 -32.52 -63.10
CA ASN A 128 37.78 -32.79 -62.51
C ASN A 128 38.89 -31.81 -63.00
N LEU A 129 38.54 -30.58 -63.38
CA LEU A 129 39.47 -29.57 -63.92
C LEU A 129 40.09 -28.68 -62.84
N VAL A 130 39.59 -28.76 -61.60
CA VAL A 130 40.08 -27.96 -60.43
C VAL A 130 40.13 -28.83 -59.21
N ALA A 131 40.99 -28.44 -58.23
CA ALA A 131 41.12 -29.13 -56.96
C ALA A 131 39.89 -28.82 -56.03
N GLN A 132 39.60 -29.75 -55.10
CA GLN A 132 38.54 -29.60 -54.09
C GLN A 132 38.72 -28.30 -53.31
N SER A 133 39.97 -27.92 -52.97
CA SER A 133 40.28 -26.70 -52.25
C SER A 133 39.80 -25.42 -52.96
N ASN A 134 39.80 -25.40 -54.28
CA ASN A 134 39.28 -24.27 -55.07
C ASN A 134 37.77 -24.20 -54.98
N PHE A 135 37.09 -25.34 -55.05
CA PHE A 135 35.64 -25.39 -54.83
C PHE A 135 35.24 -24.95 -53.47
N ASP A 136 35.91 -25.47 -52.42
CA ASP A 136 35.61 -25.10 -51.02
C ASP A 136 35.87 -23.61 -50.75
N SER A 137 36.94 -23.05 -51.33
CA SER A 137 37.23 -21.61 -51.27
C SER A 137 36.15 -20.74 -51.95
N ALA A 138 35.67 -21.12 -53.14
CA ALA A 138 34.63 -20.42 -53.83
C ALA A 138 33.29 -20.51 -53.09
N LYS A 139 32.99 -21.68 -52.53
CA LYS A 139 31.79 -21.88 -51.70
C LYS A 139 31.80 -21.02 -50.46
N THR A 140 32.94 -21.02 -49.70
CA THR A 140 33.10 -20.17 -48.52
C THR A 140 32.95 -18.67 -48.86
N SER A 141 33.54 -18.22 -49.98
CA SER A 141 33.43 -16.85 -50.45
C SER A 141 31.97 -16.45 -50.76
N TYR A 142 31.19 -17.35 -51.34
CA TYR A 142 29.77 -17.15 -51.58
C TYR A 142 28.99 -17.08 -50.25
N GLU A 143 29.23 -18.00 -49.32
CA GLU A 143 28.56 -18.03 -48.01
C GLU A 143 28.86 -16.75 -47.21
N LEU A 144 30.10 -16.24 -47.22
CA LEU A 144 30.46 -14.97 -46.59
C LEU A 144 29.71 -13.79 -47.26
N ALA A 145 29.62 -13.77 -48.60
CA ALA A 145 28.88 -12.69 -49.28
C ALA A 145 27.37 -12.73 -48.98
N VAL A 146 26.76 -13.89 -48.72
CA VAL A 146 25.37 -14.02 -48.26
C VAL A 146 25.21 -13.39 -46.87
N ILE A 147 26.16 -13.65 -45.96
CA ILE A 147 26.14 -13.10 -44.61
C ILE A 147 26.29 -11.56 -44.62
N ASP A 148 27.23 -11.06 -45.48
CA ASP A 148 27.47 -9.61 -45.60
C ASP A 148 26.22 -8.88 -46.14
N LEU A 149 25.49 -9.46 -47.12
CA LEU A 149 24.23 -8.90 -47.59
C LEU A 149 23.17 -8.87 -46.50
N LYS A 150 22.97 -9.97 -45.76
CA LYS A 150 21.99 -10.04 -44.67
C LYS A 150 22.30 -8.99 -43.59
N LYS A 151 23.58 -8.79 -43.23
CA LYS A 151 24.01 -7.75 -42.30
C LYS A 151 23.68 -6.35 -42.81
N ALA A 152 23.96 -6.06 -44.08
CA ALA A 152 23.66 -4.75 -44.66
C ALA A 152 22.14 -4.49 -44.75
N GLU A 153 21.32 -5.50 -45.04
CA GLU A 153 19.85 -5.42 -45.03
C GLU A 153 19.32 -5.19 -43.60
N GLN A 154 19.88 -5.84 -42.60
CA GLN A 154 19.55 -5.64 -41.18
C GLN A 154 19.89 -4.21 -40.75
N ASP A 155 21.10 -3.72 -41.05
CA ASP A 155 21.51 -2.34 -40.75
C ASP A 155 20.57 -1.30 -41.38
N LEU A 156 20.09 -1.59 -42.65
CA LEU A 156 19.10 -0.76 -43.33
C LEU A 156 17.74 -0.79 -42.63
N SER A 157 17.32 -1.94 -42.10
CA SER A 157 16.08 -2.04 -41.36
C SER A 157 16.11 -1.22 -40.08
N TYR A 158 17.24 -1.18 -39.39
CA TYR A 158 17.46 -0.41 -38.17
C TYR A 158 17.47 1.11 -38.37
N THR A 159 17.42 1.60 -39.62
CA THR A 159 17.28 3.04 -39.92
C THR A 159 15.87 3.57 -39.71
N GLN A 160 14.90 2.72 -39.46
CA GLN A 160 13.51 3.06 -39.18
C GLN A 160 13.12 2.55 -37.81
N LEU A 161 12.56 3.42 -37.00
CA LEU A 161 12.15 3.11 -35.64
C LEU A 161 10.62 3.08 -35.55
N TYR A 162 10.07 1.98 -35.14
CA TYR A 162 8.65 1.76 -34.99
C TYR A 162 8.25 1.64 -33.53
N ALA A 163 6.97 1.95 -33.24
CA ALA A 163 6.41 1.77 -31.90
C ALA A 163 6.29 0.27 -31.57
N PRO A 164 6.87 -0.18 -30.44
CA PRO A 164 6.83 -1.60 -30.07
C PRO A 164 5.51 -2.04 -29.42
N PHE A 165 4.61 -1.10 -29.09
CA PHE A 165 3.30 -1.30 -28.48
C PHE A 165 2.51 0.02 -28.53
N ASP A 166 1.21 -0.02 -28.21
CA ASP A 166 0.40 1.19 -28.02
C ASP A 166 0.91 1.98 -26.84
N ALA A 167 1.31 3.23 -27.08
CA ALA A 167 2.05 4.01 -26.10
C ALA A 167 1.66 5.49 -26.09
N LYS A 168 1.97 6.16 -24.98
CA LYS A 168 2.01 7.61 -24.88
C LYS A 168 3.46 8.08 -24.90
N VAL A 169 3.73 9.15 -25.67
CA VAL A 169 5.07 9.78 -25.66
C VAL A 169 5.25 10.56 -24.36
N SER A 170 6.10 10.04 -23.47
CA SER A 170 6.41 10.72 -22.22
C SER A 170 7.36 11.90 -22.43
N GLN A 171 8.37 11.70 -23.26
CA GLN A 171 9.40 12.72 -23.51
C GLN A 171 10.07 12.49 -24.87
N ARG A 172 10.34 13.58 -25.58
CA ARG A 172 11.26 13.65 -26.72
C ARG A 172 12.62 14.15 -26.22
N LEU A 173 13.70 13.45 -26.56
CA LEU A 173 15.06 13.71 -26.04
C LEU A 173 15.99 14.35 -27.07
N VAL A 174 15.65 14.28 -28.36
CA VAL A 174 16.46 14.83 -29.46
C VAL A 174 15.57 15.59 -30.44
N GLU A 175 16.21 16.45 -31.25
CA GLU A 175 15.55 17.26 -32.27
C GLU A 175 15.79 16.67 -33.66
N ASN A 176 14.90 17.00 -34.62
CA ASN A 176 15.12 16.69 -36.03
C ASN A 176 16.46 17.25 -36.54
N ASN A 177 17.07 16.56 -37.50
CA ASN A 177 18.38 16.88 -38.10
C ASN A 177 19.58 16.68 -37.15
N SER A 178 19.39 16.23 -35.93
CA SER A 178 20.48 15.84 -35.01
C SER A 178 21.19 14.58 -35.52
N PHE A 179 22.46 14.43 -35.19
CA PHE A 179 23.16 13.17 -35.32
C PHE A 179 22.96 12.34 -34.08
N VAL A 180 22.54 11.07 -34.23
CA VAL A 180 22.31 10.14 -33.12
C VAL A 180 23.27 8.95 -33.25
N SER A 181 23.81 8.51 -32.11
CA SER A 181 24.64 7.31 -32.01
C SER A 181 23.77 6.10 -31.69
N ALA A 182 24.22 4.92 -32.10
CA ALA A 182 23.55 3.67 -31.73
C ALA A 182 23.40 3.56 -30.22
N GLY A 183 22.23 3.13 -29.74
CA GLY A 183 21.88 3.00 -28.33
C GLY A 183 21.55 4.31 -27.60
N THR A 184 21.72 5.49 -28.25
CA THR A 184 21.34 6.77 -27.64
C THR A 184 19.82 6.92 -27.59
N PRO A 185 19.20 7.16 -26.42
CA PRO A 185 17.76 7.36 -26.32
C PRO A 185 17.32 8.63 -27.06
N ILE A 186 16.33 8.52 -27.94
CA ILE A 186 15.74 9.64 -28.68
C ILE A 186 14.38 10.07 -28.14
N ALA A 187 13.65 9.14 -27.55
CA ALA A 187 12.35 9.39 -26.92
C ALA A 187 12.08 8.36 -25.83
N ARG A 188 11.14 8.70 -24.94
CA ARG A 188 10.64 7.81 -23.92
C ARG A 188 9.16 7.56 -24.16
N LEU A 189 8.78 6.28 -24.28
CA LEU A 189 7.39 5.83 -24.40
C LEU A 189 6.92 5.18 -23.11
N GLN A 190 5.63 5.36 -22.82
CA GLN A 190 4.95 4.74 -21.67
C GLN A 190 3.73 3.96 -22.16
N ASP A 191 3.61 2.73 -21.71
CA ASP A 191 2.42 1.92 -21.85
C ASP A 191 1.42 2.33 -20.75
N VAL A 192 0.36 2.99 -21.17
CA VAL A 192 -0.70 3.48 -20.26
C VAL A 192 -2.00 2.67 -20.44
N SER A 193 -1.91 1.45 -20.95
CA SER A 193 -3.05 0.54 -21.06
C SER A 193 -3.69 0.23 -19.72
N LYS A 194 -2.90 0.27 -18.63
CA LYS A 194 -3.35 0.22 -17.25
C LYS A 194 -2.64 1.29 -16.42
N ILE A 195 -3.24 1.63 -15.31
CA ILE A 195 -2.66 2.51 -14.30
C ILE A 195 -2.13 1.63 -13.18
N TYR A 196 -0.85 1.71 -12.89
CA TYR A 196 -0.20 1.00 -11.80
C TYR A 196 -0.04 1.90 -10.57
N PHE A 197 -0.22 1.32 -9.39
CA PHE A 197 -0.02 1.94 -8.09
C PHE A 197 1.03 1.14 -7.34
N ASN A 198 2.20 1.71 -7.20
CA ASN A 198 3.32 1.08 -6.50
C ASN A 198 3.30 1.53 -5.05
N ILE A 199 3.19 0.59 -4.12
CA ILE A 199 3.26 0.83 -2.69
C ILE A 199 4.47 0.10 -2.10
N ASN A 200 5.00 0.64 -1.01
CA ASN A 200 6.08 0.01 -0.26
C ASN A 200 5.52 -0.55 1.06
N VAL A 201 5.57 -1.88 1.19
CA VAL A 201 5.05 -2.60 2.36
C VAL A 201 6.21 -3.04 3.25
N PRO A 202 6.27 -2.63 4.54
CA PRO A 202 7.30 -3.08 5.47
C PRO A 202 7.28 -4.60 5.66
N GLU A 203 8.46 -5.22 5.74
CA GLU A 203 8.62 -6.66 5.91
C GLU A 203 7.79 -7.23 7.06
N ARG A 204 7.74 -6.54 8.20
CA ARG A 204 6.96 -6.95 9.37
C ARG A 204 5.48 -7.16 9.07
N LEU A 205 4.89 -6.30 8.21
CA LEU A 205 3.48 -6.39 7.84
C LEU A 205 3.26 -7.55 6.86
N LEU A 206 4.18 -7.75 5.94
CA LEU A 206 4.11 -8.86 5.00
C LEU A 206 4.22 -10.19 5.75
N THR A 207 5.19 -10.31 6.66
CA THR A 207 5.46 -11.52 7.44
C THR A 207 4.31 -11.84 8.40
N ALA A 208 3.76 -10.83 9.08
CA ALA A 208 2.63 -11.00 10.01
C ALA A 208 1.34 -11.44 9.30
N ASN A 209 1.24 -11.24 7.99
CA ASN A 209 0.05 -11.53 7.20
C ASN A 209 0.29 -12.60 6.11
N ILE A 210 1.38 -13.38 6.22
CA ILE A 210 1.65 -14.49 5.31
C ILE A 210 0.46 -15.45 5.28
N GLY A 211 0.01 -15.78 4.07
CA GLY A 211 -1.13 -16.69 3.85
C GLY A 211 -2.51 -16.05 3.93
N ARG A 212 -2.62 -14.78 4.30
CA ARG A 212 -3.87 -14.02 4.22
C ARG A 212 -4.04 -13.45 2.82
N GLY A 213 -5.16 -13.75 2.18
CA GLY A 213 -5.51 -13.16 0.89
C GLY A 213 -5.94 -11.70 1.02
N ILE A 214 -5.87 -10.96 -0.08
CA ILE A 214 -6.46 -9.62 -0.19
C ILE A 214 -7.97 -9.79 -0.36
N LYS A 215 -8.75 -9.19 0.54
CA LYS A 215 -10.22 -9.15 0.46
C LYS A 215 -10.66 -8.07 -0.52
N GLN A 216 -10.06 -6.89 -0.40
CA GLN A 216 -10.37 -5.72 -1.21
C GLN A 216 -9.16 -4.78 -1.22
N ALA A 217 -8.92 -4.16 -2.36
CA ALA A 217 -7.98 -3.05 -2.45
C ALA A 217 -8.63 -1.89 -3.22
N SER A 218 -8.34 -0.68 -2.79
CA SER A 218 -8.85 0.54 -3.44
C SER A 218 -7.78 1.63 -3.41
N ALA A 219 -7.78 2.47 -4.44
CA ALA A 219 -6.86 3.58 -4.57
C ALA A 219 -7.62 4.91 -4.66
N SER A 220 -7.01 5.97 -4.18
CA SER A 220 -7.50 7.34 -4.26
C SER A 220 -6.34 8.30 -4.54
N LEU A 221 -6.63 9.48 -5.09
CA LEU A 221 -5.63 10.55 -5.19
C LEU A 221 -5.20 11.00 -3.79
N ALA A 222 -3.91 11.27 -3.60
CA ALA A 222 -3.41 11.79 -2.32
C ALA A 222 -3.99 13.16 -1.97
N THR A 223 -4.38 13.95 -2.99
CA THR A 223 -4.94 15.30 -2.83
C THR A 223 -6.45 15.31 -2.60
N ASP A 224 -7.16 14.25 -3.00
CA ASP A 224 -8.61 14.13 -2.85
C ASP A 224 -8.99 12.68 -2.57
N GLN A 225 -9.22 12.37 -1.31
CA GLN A 225 -9.62 11.04 -0.85
C GLN A 225 -11.14 10.87 -0.73
N SER A 226 -11.92 11.73 -1.37
CA SER A 226 -13.39 11.61 -1.40
C SER A 226 -13.86 10.44 -2.27
N GLN A 227 -13.07 10.04 -3.26
CA GLN A 227 -13.39 8.96 -4.19
C GLN A 227 -12.34 7.86 -4.12
N TRP A 228 -12.82 6.62 -3.96
CA TRP A 228 -12.00 5.41 -3.93
C TRP A 228 -12.34 4.51 -5.11
N PHE A 229 -11.33 4.06 -5.82
CA PHE A 229 -11.46 3.22 -7.01
C PHE A 229 -10.91 1.82 -6.70
N PRO A 230 -11.65 0.76 -7.05
CA PRO A 230 -11.16 -0.59 -6.86
C PRO A 230 -9.90 -0.83 -7.71
N VAL A 231 -8.89 -1.43 -7.10
CA VAL A 231 -7.64 -1.84 -7.75
C VAL A 231 -7.40 -3.32 -7.52
N GLN A 232 -6.71 -3.95 -8.45
CA GLN A 232 -6.37 -5.37 -8.38
C GLN A 232 -4.88 -5.54 -8.13
N TYR A 233 -4.53 -6.50 -7.29
CA TYR A 233 -3.15 -6.91 -7.11
C TYR A 233 -2.57 -7.48 -8.41
N VAL A 234 -1.34 -7.10 -8.74
CA VAL A 234 -0.61 -7.57 -9.93
C VAL A 234 0.55 -8.45 -9.49
N GLU A 235 1.50 -7.86 -8.77
CA GLU A 235 2.75 -8.53 -8.38
C GLU A 235 3.39 -7.84 -7.17
N HIS A 236 4.41 -8.47 -6.62
CA HIS A 236 5.28 -7.86 -5.62
C HIS A 236 6.72 -8.30 -5.81
N SER A 237 7.66 -7.48 -5.33
CA SER A 237 9.07 -7.84 -5.32
C SER A 237 9.32 -9.02 -4.39
N THR A 238 10.23 -9.93 -4.77
CA THR A 238 10.63 -11.06 -3.93
C THR A 238 11.80 -10.73 -2.99
N GLN A 239 12.40 -9.55 -3.19
CA GLN A 239 13.50 -9.04 -2.37
C GLN A 239 13.13 -7.65 -1.86
N PRO A 240 13.42 -7.35 -0.59
CA PRO A 240 13.19 -6.02 -0.06
C PRO A 240 14.20 -5.02 -0.64
N ASP A 241 13.79 -3.78 -0.74
CA ASP A 241 14.71 -2.67 -0.98
C ASP A 241 15.74 -2.61 0.17
N PRO A 242 17.04 -2.59 -0.12
CA PRO A 242 18.09 -2.70 0.91
C PRO A 242 18.17 -1.48 1.85
N VAL A 243 17.62 -0.34 1.45
CA VAL A 243 17.67 0.90 2.22
C VAL A 243 16.42 1.04 3.11
N SER A 244 15.24 0.87 2.51
CA SER A 244 13.96 1.07 3.20
C SER A 244 13.45 -0.19 3.91
N GLN A 245 14.00 -1.37 3.61
CA GLN A 245 13.53 -2.68 4.09
C GLN A 245 12.03 -2.92 3.82
N THR A 246 11.58 -2.47 2.65
CA THR A 246 10.21 -2.62 2.21
C THR A 246 10.14 -3.45 0.93
N TYR A 247 9.04 -4.14 0.74
CA TYR A 247 8.70 -4.84 -0.50
C TYR A 247 7.82 -3.95 -1.36
N GLU A 248 8.18 -3.81 -2.63
CA GLU A 248 7.31 -3.13 -3.59
C GLU A 248 6.15 -4.05 -3.95
N VAL A 249 4.93 -3.52 -3.85
CA VAL A 249 3.69 -4.21 -4.24
C VAL A 249 2.96 -3.36 -5.25
N VAL A 250 2.55 -3.97 -6.35
CA VAL A 250 1.93 -3.31 -7.49
C VAL A 250 0.45 -3.66 -7.55
N PHE A 251 -0.39 -2.64 -7.60
CA PHE A 251 -1.82 -2.75 -7.91
C PHE A 251 -2.12 -2.09 -9.24
N ALA A 252 -3.16 -2.54 -9.92
CA ALA A 252 -3.59 -1.99 -11.20
C ALA A 252 -5.07 -1.66 -11.24
N MET A 253 -5.41 -0.68 -12.08
CA MET A 253 -6.77 -0.42 -12.54
C MET A 253 -6.77 -0.07 -14.03
N GLU A 254 -7.91 -0.25 -14.68
CA GLU A 254 -8.12 0.24 -16.03
C GLU A 254 -8.18 1.77 -16.05
N PRO A 255 -7.64 2.43 -17.09
CA PRO A 255 -7.73 3.88 -17.24
C PRO A 255 -9.19 4.35 -17.25
N ARG A 256 -9.45 5.50 -16.63
CA ARG A 256 -10.78 6.13 -16.61
C ARG A 256 -10.67 7.59 -17.02
N GLU A 257 -11.55 8.03 -17.91
CA GLU A 257 -11.59 9.43 -18.34
C GLU A 257 -11.84 10.40 -17.19
N ALA A 258 -12.66 9.98 -16.22
CA ALA A 258 -12.97 10.78 -15.02
C ALA A 258 -11.77 10.93 -14.06
N LEU A 259 -10.69 10.16 -14.24
CA LEU A 259 -9.52 10.18 -13.37
C LEU A 259 -8.25 10.19 -14.23
N PRO A 260 -7.83 11.33 -14.75
CA PRO A 260 -6.64 11.44 -15.60
C PRO A 260 -5.37 11.33 -14.73
N LEU A 261 -5.06 10.12 -14.26
CA LEU A 261 -3.84 9.83 -13.53
C LEU A 261 -2.67 9.72 -14.48
N THR A 262 -1.70 10.59 -14.32
CA THR A 262 -0.43 10.53 -15.05
C THR A 262 0.62 9.80 -14.22
N PRO A 263 1.51 9.02 -14.85
CA PRO A 263 2.67 8.46 -14.17
C PRO A 263 3.46 9.54 -13.41
N GLY A 264 3.83 9.25 -12.16
CA GLY A 264 4.44 10.19 -11.23
C GLY A 264 3.46 10.85 -10.25
N ALA A 265 2.15 10.73 -10.45
CA ALA A 265 1.16 11.23 -9.49
C ALA A 265 1.24 10.47 -8.15
N ARG A 266 0.87 11.17 -7.06
CA ARG A 266 0.79 10.56 -5.74
C ARG A 266 -0.63 10.08 -5.47
N ALA A 267 -0.72 8.88 -4.92
CA ALA A 267 -1.98 8.23 -4.56
C ALA A 267 -1.88 7.62 -3.16
N VAL A 268 -3.01 7.13 -2.66
CA VAL A 268 -3.09 6.30 -1.46
C VAL A 268 -3.81 5.02 -1.85
N VAL A 269 -3.26 3.88 -1.44
CA VAL A 269 -3.88 2.57 -1.62
C VAL A 269 -4.27 2.03 -0.26
N LYS A 270 -5.54 1.62 -0.14
CA LYS A 270 -6.07 0.88 1.00
C LYS A 270 -6.18 -0.59 0.64
N VAL A 271 -5.70 -1.42 1.53
CA VAL A 271 -5.72 -2.89 1.36
C VAL A 271 -6.39 -3.50 2.58
N ALA A 272 -7.52 -4.15 2.37
CA ALA A 272 -8.19 -4.97 3.37
C ALA A 272 -7.84 -6.45 3.15
N LEU A 273 -7.41 -7.14 4.20
CA LEU A 273 -7.02 -8.53 4.14
C LEU A 273 -8.19 -9.46 4.47
N GLN A 274 -8.11 -10.72 4.01
CA GLN A 274 -9.08 -11.76 4.37
C GLN A 274 -8.84 -12.24 5.80
N GLY A 275 -9.95 -12.55 6.51
CA GLY A 275 -9.92 -12.94 7.92
C GLY A 275 -9.64 -11.73 8.82
N SER A 276 -10.04 -11.83 10.08
CA SER A 276 -9.74 -10.78 11.07
C SER A 276 -8.61 -11.24 11.99
N THR A 277 -7.67 -10.34 12.27
CA THR A 277 -6.65 -10.55 13.31
C THR A 277 -7.28 -10.38 14.69
N PHE A 278 -8.41 -9.67 14.75
CA PHE A 278 -9.13 -9.40 15.98
C PHE A 278 -10.37 -10.29 16.07
N PRO A 279 -10.66 -10.82 17.25
CA PRO A 279 -11.92 -11.53 17.47
C PRO A 279 -13.11 -10.57 17.29
N GLU A 280 -14.22 -11.08 16.82
CA GLU A 280 -15.48 -10.32 16.79
C GLU A 280 -15.84 -9.84 18.19
N GLY A 281 -16.29 -8.61 18.32
CA GLY A 281 -16.64 -8.00 19.59
C GLY A 281 -16.77 -6.49 19.49
N LEU A 282 -16.84 -5.83 20.64
CA LEU A 282 -16.95 -4.39 20.76
C LEU A 282 -15.68 -3.81 21.40
N ILE A 283 -15.31 -2.61 21.00
CA ILE A 283 -14.14 -1.93 21.55
C ILE A 283 -14.53 -1.04 22.72
N VAL A 284 -13.76 -1.20 23.80
CA VAL A 284 -13.77 -0.30 24.97
C VAL A 284 -12.33 0.10 25.32
N PRO A 285 -12.09 1.30 25.89
CA PRO A 285 -10.77 1.64 26.40
C PRO A 285 -10.33 0.67 27.51
N VAL A 286 -9.06 0.25 27.51
CA VAL A 286 -8.53 -0.63 28.59
C VAL A 286 -8.77 -0.02 29.99
N LYS A 287 -8.67 1.31 30.11
CA LYS A 287 -8.91 2.06 31.35
C LYS A 287 -10.36 1.98 31.87
N SER A 288 -11.32 1.53 31.05
CA SER A 288 -12.71 1.30 31.43
C SER A 288 -12.94 -0.05 32.11
N LEU A 289 -11.99 -0.99 31.94
CA LEU A 289 -12.10 -2.32 32.53
C LEU A 289 -11.86 -2.27 34.05
N VAL A 290 -12.74 -2.94 34.78
CA VAL A 290 -12.66 -3.13 36.25
C VAL A 290 -12.67 -4.63 36.52
N GLY A 291 -11.74 -5.09 37.34
CA GLY A 291 -11.61 -6.52 37.66
C GLY A 291 -10.20 -7.04 37.42
N LYS A 292 -10.06 -8.34 37.46
CA LYS A 292 -8.83 -9.08 37.21
C LYS A 292 -9.15 -10.29 36.34
N GLU A 293 -8.12 -10.85 35.73
CA GLU A 293 -8.26 -12.01 34.83
C GLU A 293 -8.89 -13.22 35.54
N ASP A 294 -8.55 -13.45 36.81
CA ASP A 294 -9.05 -14.54 37.65
C ASP A 294 -10.47 -14.33 38.18
N THR A 295 -10.94 -13.08 38.32
CA THR A 295 -12.27 -12.73 38.84
C THR A 295 -13.24 -12.21 37.80
N GLY A 296 -12.77 -12.12 36.54
CA GLY A 296 -13.52 -11.57 35.42
C GLY A 296 -13.45 -10.03 35.35
N PHE A 297 -13.82 -9.52 34.18
CA PHE A 297 -13.83 -8.09 33.88
C PHE A 297 -15.25 -7.54 33.79
N SER A 298 -15.40 -6.27 34.13
CA SER A 298 -16.65 -5.55 34.03
C SER A 298 -16.37 -4.11 33.57
N VAL A 299 -17.38 -3.45 33.04
CA VAL A 299 -17.35 -2.03 32.68
C VAL A 299 -18.51 -1.29 33.34
N TRP A 300 -18.32 0.00 33.57
CA TRP A 300 -19.40 0.87 34.06
C TRP A 300 -20.09 1.50 32.85
N VAL A 301 -21.33 1.08 32.60
CA VAL A 301 -22.19 1.65 31.54
C VAL A 301 -22.93 2.84 32.09
N TYR A 302 -22.90 3.95 31.37
CA TYR A 302 -23.55 5.20 31.73
C TYR A 302 -24.98 5.25 31.15
N ASP A 303 -25.94 5.48 32.04
CA ASP A 303 -27.34 5.73 31.68
C ASP A 303 -27.56 7.25 31.60
N GLU A 304 -27.87 7.74 30.40
CA GLU A 304 -28.03 9.18 30.15
C GLU A 304 -29.27 9.75 30.82
N ASP A 305 -30.37 8.99 30.87
CA ASP A 305 -31.64 9.46 31.43
C ASP A 305 -31.57 9.58 32.96
N LYS A 306 -30.93 8.63 33.61
CA LYS A 306 -30.78 8.61 35.06
C LYS A 306 -29.54 9.29 35.57
N GLN A 307 -28.59 9.60 34.69
CA GLN A 307 -27.26 10.11 35.03
C GLN A 307 -26.53 9.21 36.06
N THR A 308 -26.67 7.90 35.93
CA THR A 308 -26.09 6.92 36.84
C THR A 308 -25.25 5.91 36.05
N VAL A 309 -24.43 5.15 36.78
CA VAL A 309 -23.65 4.06 36.21
C VAL A 309 -24.07 2.72 36.74
N ALA A 310 -24.13 1.73 35.85
CA ALA A 310 -24.39 0.33 36.17
C ALA A 310 -23.17 -0.53 35.81
N LEU A 311 -22.83 -1.46 36.68
CA LEU A 311 -21.73 -2.40 36.42
C LEU A 311 -22.22 -3.51 35.52
N GLN A 312 -21.53 -3.73 34.39
CA GLN A 312 -21.86 -4.78 33.43
C GLN A 312 -20.66 -5.66 33.20
N SER A 313 -20.86 -6.99 33.38
CA SER A 313 -19.83 -8.00 33.19
C SER A 313 -19.52 -8.15 31.72
N VAL A 314 -18.26 -8.21 31.33
CA VAL A 314 -17.79 -8.39 29.96
C VAL A 314 -16.72 -9.47 29.88
N THR A 315 -16.68 -10.19 28.76
CA THR A 315 -15.59 -11.12 28.47
C THR A 315 -14.56 -10.43 27.60
N VAL A 316 -13.35 -10.28 28.08
CA VAL A 316 -12.24 -9.69 27.33
C VAL A 316 -11.68 -10.77 26.39
N LYS A 317 -11.76 -10.56 25.07
CA LYS A 317 -11.24 -11.48 24.05
C LYS A 317 -9.82 -11.11 23.64
N HIS A 318 -9.51 -9.80 23.62
CA HIS A 318 -8.20 -9.31 23.19
C HIS A 318 -7.92 -7.93 23.81
N ILE A 319 -6.66 -7.67 24.14
CA ILE A 319 -6.19 -6.36 24.61
C ILE A 319 -5.03 -5.94 23.73
N GLN A 320 -5.12 -4.72 23.21
CA GLN A 320 -4.03 -4.12 22.44
C GLN A 320 -3.94 -2.62 22.72
N ASP A 321 -2.74 -2.16 23.04
CA ASP A 321 -2.45 -0.77 23.34
C ASP A 321 -3.42 -0.15 24.37
N ASP A 322 -4.24 0.81 23.97
CA ASP A 322 -5.20 1.53 24.83
C ASP A 322 -6.64 0.98 24.75
N PHE A 323 -6.90 -0.10 23.99
CA PHE A 323 -8.24 -0.66 23.84
C PHE A 323 -8.31 -2.17 24.12
N ALA A 324 -9.50 -2.62 24.48
CA ALA A 324 -9.83 -4.04 24.63
C ALA A 324 -11.03 -4.39 23.77
N VAL A 325 -10.96 -5.56 23.11
CA VAL A 325 -12.10 -6.17 22.46
C VAL A 325 -12.86 -7.02 23.48
N VAL A 326 -14.11 -6.70 23.68
CA VAL A 326 -14.99 -7.37 24.63
C VAL A 326 -16.18 -8.01 23.92
N ASP A 327 -16.68 -9.09 24.48
CA ASP A 327 -17.89 -9.77 24.05
C ASP A 327 -18.94 -9.69 25.15
N ASN A 328 -20.21 -9.84 24.75
CA ASN A 328 -21.40 -9.87 25.59
C ASN A 328 -21.78 -8.56 26.28
N ALA A 329 -23.08 -8.34 26.29
CA ALA A 329 -23.79 -7.40 27.15
C ALA A 329 -23.61 -5.89 26.85
N LEU A 330 -22.88 -5.49 25.81
CA LEU A 330 -22.78 -4.10 25.38
C LEU A 330 -23.42 -3.94 23.98
N GLU A 331 -23.84 -2.71 23.70
CA GLU A 331 -24.35 -2.31 22.38
C GLU A 331 -23.51 -1.16 21.81
N VAL A 332 -23.41 -1.12 20.47
CA VAL A 332 -22.74 -0.01 19.78
C VAL A 332 -23.43 1.29 20.11
N GLY A 333 -22.67 2.31 20.44
CA GLY A 333 -23.17 3.63 20.82
C GLY A 333 -23.37 3.81 22.33
N GLN A 334 -23.37 2.76 23.14
CA GLN A 334 -23.41 2.89 24.60
C GLN A 334 -22.18 3.66 25.10
N LYS A 335 -22.33 4.35 26.21
CA LYS A 335 -21.26 5.10 26.84
C LYS A 335 -20.75 4.37 28.07
N VAL A 336 -19.43 4.17 28.13
CA VAL A 336 -18.75 3.55 29.27
C VAL A 336 -17.81 4.57 29.94
N VAL A 337 -17.58 4.38 31.25
CA VAL A 337 -16.65 5.23 32.00
C VAL A 337 -15.22 4.91 31.58
N ALA A 338 -14.57 5.82 30.86
CA ALA A 338 -13.21 5.65 30.35
C ALA A 338 -12.12 6.02 31.36
N ALA A 339 -12.43 6.86 32.34
CA ALA A 339 -11.46 7.22 33.41
C ALA A 339 -12.17 7.29 34.76
N GLY A 340 -11.51 6.76 35.80
CA GLY A 340 -12.04 6.70 37.17
C GLY A 340 -12.92 5.47 37.44
N ALA A 341 -12.94 4.47 36.56
CA ALA A 341 -13.76 3.28 36.67
C ALA A 341 -13.59 2.54 38.01
N THR A 342 -12.38 2.47 38.56
CA THR A 342 -12.08 1.81 39.85
C THR A 342 -12.70 2.50 41.07
N LYS A 343 -13.14 3.76 40.93
CA LYS A 343 -13.75 4.56 42.04
C LYS A 343 -15.27 4.64 41.93
N MET A 344 -15.87 3.92 40.98
CA MET A 344 -17.32 3.91 40.78
C MET A 344 -18.03 2.91 41.71
N ARG A 345 -19.31 3.16 41.93
CA ARG A 345 -20.25 2.27 42.63
C ARG A 345 -21.57 2.24 41.91
N ALA A 346 -22.29 1.14 42.03
CA ALA A 346 -23.61 1.01 41.41
C ALA A 346 -24.54 2.18 41.84
N ASN A 347 -25.32 2.69 40.89
CA ASN A 347 -26.26 3.79 41.04
C ASN A 347 -25.65 5.13 41.48
N LEU A 348 -24.33 5.28 41.35
CA LEU A 348 -23.68 6.57 41.64
C LEU A 348 -24.09 7.58 40.58
N LYS A 349 -24.56 8.77 40.98
CA LYS A 349 -24.79 9.89 40.08
C LYS A 349 -23.47 10.42 39.55
N VAL A 350 -23.34 10.44 38.20
CA VAL A 350 -22.15 10.91 37.51
C VAL A 350 -22.52 11.93 36.43
N LEU A 351 -21.64 12.86 36.17
CA LEU A 351 -21.79 13.84 35.10
C LEU A 351 -20.65 13.69 34.10
N PRO A 352 -20.91 13.81 32.81
CA PRO A 352 -19.84 13.80 31.80
C PRO A 352 -18.89 14.97 32.01
N TYR A 353 -17.58 14.67 32.01
CA TYR A 353 -16.56 15.71 32.03
C TYR A 353 -16.48 16.35 30.62
N LYS A 354 -16.78 17.66 30.53
CA LYS A 354 -16.78 18.45 29.30
C LYS A 354 -15.49 19.24 29.07
N GLY A 355 -14.35 18.78 29.60
CA GLY A 355 -13.05 19.44 29.38
C GLY A 355 -12.48 19.03 28.02
N GLU A 356 -12.20 20.00 27.16
CA GLU A 356 -11.36 19.84 25.96
C GLU A 356 -9.91 19.54 26.41
N MET A 357 -9.25 18.61 25.70
CA MET A 357 -7.80 18.46 25.73
C MET A 357 -7.20 19.16 24.56
#